data_b1c9dd9d2fde9138fc1cc4e2666e654e
#
_entry.id   b1c9dd9d2fde9138fc1cc4e2666e654e
#
_cell.length_a   1.000
_cell.length_b   1.000
_cell.length_c   1.000
_cell.angle_alpha   90.00
_cell.angle_beta   90.00
_cell.angle_gamma   90.00
#
_symmetry.space_group_name_H-M   'P 1'
#
loop_
_entity.id
_entity.type
_entity.pdbx_description
1 polymer ?
#
loop_
_entity_poly.entity_id
_entity_poly.type
_entity_poly.pdbx_seq_one_letter_code
_entity_poly.pdbx_strand_id
1 'polypeptide(L)'
;MTTKEKLSLLRNEMKANGLDAFVVFNADPHMSEYFTPYWEERKWITSFDSSAGYVFITQDKAVLWTDGRYLVQAKNQLTGTGVDFYIEGTKDAPESDQWLLDELHQGAKVGCNALCTPHNTWVLLSQTLKRKDITIVDAPLIEKIWKKRPKDERQTIYVRPEKYTGESATNKIAALREIMQKKGVTHFLVTALDDVAWVTNLRGNDIVFNPVFLAYLSITPEKATLFAELKQCDDSVKAYLKQHHIELKDYHDFFKEISHINGEKILLSPDANQSIFNTVQPKNTVYTEVSPIQLLKAVKNETELEGFRKAMIKDGVALTNFFCWLDKNIGKVELTEYSLGKILDKFRAEQEGFLGNSFAMIVGYLG
;
A
#
# COMPACT_ATOMS: atom_id res chain seq x y z
N MET A 1 6.60 -14.41 21.25
CA MET A 1 7.80 -13.54 21.27
C MET A 1 7.34 -12.13 21.61
N THR A 2 7.89 -11.54 22.66
CA THR A 2 7.56 -10.17 23.10
C THR A 2 8.19 -9.13 22.19
N THR A 3 7.70 -7.90 22.22
CA THR A 3 8.29 -6.77 21.47
C THR A 3 9.77 -6.56 21.82
N LYS A 4 10.13 -6.66 23.11
CA LYS A 4 11.53 -6.57 23.56
C LYS A 4 12.42 -7.64 22.93
N GLU A 5 11.94 -8.88 22.85
CA GLU A 5 12.69 -9.96 22.17
C GLU A 5 12.87 -9.71 20.69
N LYS A 6 11.82 -9.22 19.99
CA LYS A 6 11.89 -8.87 18.57
C LYS A 6 12.89 -7.74 18.31
N LEU A 7 12.84 -6.66 19.13
CA LEU A 7 13.79 -5.55 19.07
C LEU A 7 15.22 -6.03 19.32
N SER A 8 15.45 -6.94 20.28
CA SER A 8 16.78 -7.51 20.52
C SER A 8 17.30 -8.30 19.32
N LEU A 9 16.46 -9.11 18.68
CA LEU A 9 16.82 -9.82 17.45
C LEU A 9 17.17 -8.85 16.31
N LEU A 10 16.36 -7.81 16.12
CA LEU A 10 16.64 -6.80 15.09
C LEU A 10 17.96 -6.07 15.34
N ARG A 11 18.21 -5.65 16.58
CA ARG A 11 19.46 -4.98 16.96
C ARG A 11 20.69 -5.86 16.74
N ASN A 12 20.58 -7.18 16.96
CA ASN A 12 21.66 -8.11 16.64
C ASN A 12 21.91 -8.19 15.13
N GLU A 13 20.85 -8.24 14.31
CA GLU A 13 20.99 -8.20 12.84
C GLU A 13 21.55 -6.83 12.38
N MET A 14 21.12 -5.73 12.98
CA MET A 14 21.69 -4.40 12.69
C MET A 14 23.21 -4.40 12.94
N LYS A 15 23.67 -4.88 14.11
CA LYS A 15 25.11 -5.00 14.43
C LYS A 15 25.84 -5.87 13.42
N ALA A 16 25.29 -7.04 13.09
CA ALA A 16 25.90 -7.98 12.13
C ALA A 16 26.04 -7.38 10.72
N ASN A 17 25.16 -6.41 10.35
CA ASN A 17 25.21 -5.72 9.06
C ASN A 17 25.83 -4.32 9.12
N GLY A 18 26.42 -3.92 10.27
CA GLY A 18 27.05 -2.63 10.46
C GLY A 18 26.11 -1.44 10.36
N LEU A 19 24.88 -1.59 10.88
CA LEU A 19 23.85 -0.57 10.91
C LEU A 19 23.69 0.04 12.30
N ASP A 20 23.61 1.36 12.35
CA ASP A 20 23.42 2.13 13.57
C ASP A 20 21.94 2.33 13.91
N ALA A 21 21.11 2.42 12.88
CA ALA A 21 19.66 2.50 13.03
C ALA A 21 18.93 1.66 11.95
N PHE A 22 17.64 1.43 12.18
CA PHE A 22 16.73 0.75 11.25
C PHE A 22 15.37 1.44 11.24
N VAL A 23 14.81 1.62 10.05
CA VAL A 23 13.50 2.27 9.87
C VAL A 23 12.51 1.26 9.31
N VAL A 24 11.31 1.20 9.88
CA VAL A 24 10.21 0.38 9.37
C VAL A 24 9.02 1.27 9.09
N PHE A 25 8.70 1.43 7.82
CA PHE A 25 7.49 2.10 7.36
C PHE A 25 6.28 1.14 7.40
N ASN A 26 5.08 1.71 7.37
CA ASN A 26 3.84 0.96 7.28
C ASN A 26 3.42 0.86 5.81
N ALA A 27 4.07 -0.02 5.06
CA ALA A 27 3.87 -0.16 3.63
C ALA A 27 4.11 -1.59 3.14
N ASP A 28 3.52 -1.91 1.99
CA ASP A 28 3.82 -3.06 1.16
C ASP A 28 4.64 -2.64 -0.09
N PRO A 29 5.01 -3.55 -1.00
CA PRO A 29 5.73 -3.21 -2.24
C PRO A 29 4.99 -2.27 -3.20
N HIS A 30 3.69 -2.09 -3.02
CA HIS A 30 2.80 -1.29 -3.86
C HIS A 30 2.37 0.02 -3.21
N MET A 31 2.83 0.30 -1.98
CA MET A 31 2.43 1.46 -1.17
C MET A 31 0.92 1.51 -0.92
N SER A 32 0.31 0.35 -0.72
CA SER A 32 -1.11 0.22 -0.42
C SER A 32 -1.44 0.75 0.96
N GLU A 33 -2.62 1.36 1.14
CA GLU A 33 -3.11 1.80 2.45
C GLU A 33 -3.42 0.61 3.36
N TYR A 34 -4.04 -0.43 2.79
CA TYR A 34 -4.25 -1.73 3.41
C TYR A 34 -3.43 -2.77 2.65
N PHE A 35 -2.83 -3.71 3.35
CA PHE A 35 -2.00 -4.75 2.76
C PHE A 35 -2.16 -6.08 3.49
N THR A 36 -1.62 -7.14 2.91
CA THR A 36 -1.74 -8.47 3.50
C THR A 36 -0.95 -8.59 4.80
N PRO A 37 -1.34 -9.47 5.73
CA PRO A 37 -0.61 -9.69 6.99
C PRO A 37 0.86 -10.06 6.80
N TYR A 38 1.23 -10.51 5.62
CA TYR A 38 2.63 -10.77 5.25
C TYR A 38 3.49 -9.51 5.34
N TRP A 39 2.96 -8.33 4.99
CA TRP A 39 3.68 -7.07 4.95
C TRP A 39 3.53 -6.21 6.22
N GLU A 40 2.85 -6.70 7.26
CA GLU A 40 2.67 -5.98 8.54
C GLU A 40 3.96 -5.92 9.39
N GLU A 41 5.09 -5.56 8.81
CA GLU A 41 6.40 -5.53 9.47
C GLU A 41 6.42 -4.59 10.68
N ARG A 42 5.87 -3.38 10.54
CA ARG A 42 5.78 -2.40 11.62
C ARG A 42 4.93 -2.93 12.78
N LYS A 43 3.75 -3.49 12.49
CA LYS A 43 2.88 -4.12 13.49
C LYS A 43 3.60 -5.28 14.18
N TRP A 44 4.30 -6.12 13.41
CA TRP A 44 5.03 -7.24 13.99
C TRP A 44 6.13 -6.78 14.94
N ILE A 45 6.98 -5.83 14.55
CA ILE A 45 8.14 -5.42 15.36
C ILE A 45 7.72 -4.64 16.60
N THR A 46 6.65 -3.82 16.55
CA THR A 46 6.21 -2.94 17.62
C THR A 46 5.06 -3.51 18.45
N SER A 47 4.29 -4.46 17.90
CA SER A 47 2.98 -4.89 18.41
C SER A 47 1.92 -3.78 18.42
N PHE A 48 2.11 -2.70 17.67
CA PHE A 48 1.16 -1.61 17.50
C PHE A 48 0.29 -1.85 16.27
N ASP A 49 -1.00 -2.04 16.49
CA ASP A 49 -1.98 -2.41 15.47
C ASP A 49 -2.79 -1.19 15.01
N SER A 50 -2.21 -0.38 14.15
CA SER A 50 -2.86 0.81 13.56
C SER A 50 -2.69 0.83 12.05
N SER A 51 -3.47 1.65 11.34
CA SER A 51 -3.27 1.85 9.89
C SER A 51 -2.20 2.91 9.58
N ALA A 52 -1.78 3.72 10.55
CA ALA A 52 -0.80 4.78 10.34
C ALA A 52 0.34 4.71 11.36
N GLY A 53 1.52 5.13 10.92
CA GLY A 53 2.71 5.26 11.74
C GLY A 53 3.91 4.49 11.18
N TYR A 54 5.08 4.85 11.65
CA TYR A 54 6.36 4.24 11.31
C TYR A 54 7.26 4.24 12.55
N VAL A 55 8.29 3.41 12.57
CA VAL A 55 9.15 3.26 13.75
C VAL A 55 10.62 3.39 13.35
N PHE A 56 11.36 4.18 14.13
CA PHE A 56 12.79 4.32 14.05
C PHE A 56 13.45 3.61 15.24
N ILE A 57 14.42 2.78 14.97
CA ILE A 57 15.05 1.89 15.94
C ILE A 57 16.56 2.11 15.90
N THR A 58 17.16 2.52 17.01
CA THR A 58 18.60 2.56 17.21
C THR A 58 19.05 1.38 18.08
N GLN A 59 20.33 1.28 18.39
CA GLN A 59 20.82 0.24 19.26
C GLN A 59 20.18 0.28 20.68
N ASP A 60 19.76 1.46 21.12
CA ASP A 60 19.28 1.67 22.48
C ASP A 60 17.81 2.07 22.54
N LYS A 61 17.30 2.79 21.53
CA LYS A 61 15.94 3.35 21.50
C LYS A 61 15.09 2.70 20.39
N ALA A 62 13.77 2.75 20.58
CA ALA A 62 12.78 2.48 19.53
C ALA A 62 11.64 3.47 19.70
N VAL A 63 11.36 4.26 18.69
CA VAL A 63 10.37 5.35 18.74
C VAL A 63 9.44 5.26 17.55
N LEU A 64 8.15 5.29 17.81
CA LEU A 64 7.08 5.24 16.82
C LEU A 64 6.43 6.61 16.68
N TRP A 65 6.24 7.05 15.45
CA TRP A 65 5.40 8.21 15.13
C TRP A 65 4.06 7.73 14.58
N THR A 66 2.98 8.33 15.06
CA THR A 66 1.63 8.07 14.57
C THR A 66 0.77 9.33 14.70
N ASP A 67 -0.42 9.34 14.11
CA ASP A 67 -1.31 10.51 14.19
C ASP A 67 -2.24 10.49 15.41
N GLY A 68 -2.95 11.62 15.63
CA GLY A 68 -3.79 11.82 16.81
C GLY A 68 -4.92 10.82 17.01
N ARG A 69 -5.40 10.16 15.95
CA ARG A 69 -6.43 9.12 16.02
C ARG A 69 -6.01 7.94 16.91
N TYR A 70 -4.72 7.70 17.00
CA TYR A 70 -4.16 6.52 17.67
C TYR A 70 -3.55 6.81 19.06
N LEU A 71 -3.73 8.00 19.64
CA LEU A 71 -3.17 8.37 20.94
C LEU A 71 -3.53 7.37 22.06
N VAL A 72 -4.81 7.04 22.21
CA VAL A 72 -5.28 6.11 23.25
C VAL A 72 -4.76 4.71 22.98
N GLN A 73 -4.81 4.28 21.74
CA GLN A 73 -4.35 2.95 21.34
C GLN A 73 -2.83 2.80 21.54
N ALA A 74 -2.03 3.81 21.19
CA ALA A 74 -0.58 3.79 21.38
C ALA A 74 -0.23 3.68 22.86
N LYS A 75 -0.88 4.47 23.74
CA LYS A 75 -0.70 4.36 25.19
C LYS A 75 -0.98 2.93 25.69
N ASN A 76 -2.07 2.32 25.22
CA ASN A 76 -2.46 0.99 25.69
C ASN A 76 -1.56 -0.12 25.15
N GLN A 77 -1.17 -0.06 23.89
CA GLN A 77 -0.42 -1.15 23.24
C GLN A 77 1.09 -1.04 23.40
N LEU A 78 1.65 0.17 23.54
CA LEU A 78 3.10 0.36 23.60
C LEU A 78 3.66 0.44 25.03
N THR A 79 2.83 0.72 26.04
CA THR A 79 3.29 0.78 27.43
C THR A 79 3.98 -0.51 27.86
N GLY A 80 5.22 -0.39 28.35
CA GLY A 80 6.03 -1.51 28.82
C GLY A 80 6.70 -2.37 27.74
N THR A 81 6.49 -2.04 26.45
CA THR A 81 7.07 -2.79 25.32
C THR A 81 8.53 -2.43 25.03
N GLY A 82 8.99 -1.25 25.45
CA GLY A 82 10.29 -0.68 25.08
C GLY A 82 10.27 0.09 23.76
N VAL A 83 9.06 0.41 23.26
CA VAL A 83 8.83 1.34 22.16
C VAL A 83 8.17 2.58 22.72
N ASP A 84 8.85 3.72 22.61
CA ASP A 84 8.28 5.04 22.89
C ASP A 84 7.46 5.53 21.68
N PHE A 85 6.64 6.57 21.85
CA PHE A 85 5.89 7.10 20.73
C PHE A 85 5.68 8.61 20.81
N TYR A 86 5.52 9.21 19.63
CA TYR A 86 5.10 10.59 19.44
C TYR A 86 3.83 10.65 18.59
N ILE A 87 3.02 11.68 18.88
CA ILE A 87 1.87 12.02 18.03
C ILE A 87 2.29 13.15 17.10
N GLU A 88 2.30 12.86 15.81
CA GLU A 88 2.69 13.83 14.77
C GLU A 88 1.89 15.13 14.85
N GLY A 89 2.54 16.25 14.59
CA GLY A 89 1.93 17.58 14.63
C GLY A 89 1.65 18.14 16.03
N THR A 90 2.04 17.42 17.10
CA THR A 90 1.97 17.97 18.46
C THR A 90 3.27 18.73 18.81
N LYS A 91 3.15 19.71 19.73
CA LYS A 91 4.29 20.57 20.12
C LYS A 91 5.50 19.79 20.66
N ASP A 92 5.25 18.67 21.31
CA ASP A 92 6.30 17.87 21.96
C ASP A 92 6.87 16.77 21.05
N ALA A 93 6.31 16.59 19.84
CA ALA A 93 6.80 15.63 18.87
C ALA A 93 7.91 16.25 18.00
N PRO A 94 9.14 15.75 18.06
CA PRO A 94 10.16 16.14 17.10
C PRO A 94 9.82 15.61 15.71
N GLU A 95 10.28 16.30 14.68
CA GLU A 95 10.31 15.72 13.33
C GLU A 95 11.17 14.45 13.36
N SER A 96 10.67 13.38 12.78
CA SER A 96 11.29 12.05 12.92
C SER A 96 12.68 11.95 12.28
N ASP A 97 12.89 12.61 11.17
CA ASP A 97 14.19 12.67 10.48
C ASP A 97 15.20 13.51 11.27
N GLN A 98 14.76 14.61 11.91
CA GLN A 98 15.61 15.40 12.79
C GLN A 98 15.96 14.59 14.06
N TRP A 99 15.00 13.88 14.65
CA TRP A 99 15.27 12.99 15.79
C TRP A 99 16.35 11.95 15.43
N LEU A 100 16.23 11.31 14.28
CA LEU A 100 17.21 10.32 13.83
C LEU A 100 18.60 10.97 13.62
N LEU A 101 18.63 12.18 13.06
CA LEU A 101 19.86 12.93 12.88
C LEU A 101 20.52 13.26 14.24
N ASP A 102 19.73 13.60 15.27
CA ASP A 102 20.25 13.93 16.60
C ASP A 102 20.78 12.70 17.35
N GLU A 103 20.15 11.54 17.19
CA GLU A 103 20.55 10.28 17.82
C GLU A 103 21.80 9.64 17.21
N LEU A 104 22.11 9.91 15.94
CA LEU A 104 23.18 9.23 15.22
C LEU A 104 24.45 10.05 15.13
N HIS A 105 25.60 9.38 15.14
CA HIS A 105 26.91 9.99 14.90
C HIS A 105 27.12 10.29 13.40
N GLN A 106 28.10 11.12 13.09
CA GLN A 106 28.53 11.38 11.72
C GLN A 106 29.02 10.09 11.04
N GLY A 107 28.59 9.88 9.80
CA GLY A 107 28.98 8.70 9.01
C GLY A 107 28.21 7.42 9.35
N ALA A 108 27.17 7.49 10.22
CA ALA A 108 26.32 6.38 10.59
C ALA A 108 25.59 5.77 9.37
N LYS A 109 25.10 4.53 9.50
CA LYS A 109 24.32 3.84 8.49
C LYS A 109 22.93 3.49 9.00
N VAL A 110 21.92 3.83 8.22
CA VAL A 110 20.51 3.54 8.49
C VAL A 110 20.02 2.46 7.53
N GLY A 111 19.57 1.34 8.07
CA GLY A 111 18.93 0.27 7.28
C GLY A 111 17.45 0.55 7.07
N CYS A 112 16.94 0.21 5.89
CA CYS A 112 15.54 0.30 5.56
C CYS A 112 15.21 -0.75 4.50
N ASN A 113 13.98 -1.29 4.49
CA ASN A 113 13.54 -2.18 3.42
C ASN A 113 13.11 -1.32 2.21
N ALA A 114 13.96 -1.24 1.17
CA ALA A 114 13.68 -0.45 -0.03
C ALA A 114 12.41 -0.90 -0.77
N LEU A 115 12.02 -2.17 -0.64
CA LEU A 115 10.80 -2.70 -1.24
C LEU A 115 9.52 -2.16 -0.56
N CYS A 116 9.62 -1.78 0.71
CA CYS A 116 8.52 -1.23 1.51
C CYS A 116 8.72 0.25 1.85
N THR A 117 9.51 0.98 1.06
CA THR A 117 9.79 2.40 1.26
C THR A 117 9.49 3.18 -0.02
N PRO A 118 8.59 4.18 0.02
CA PRO A 118 8.33 5.05 -1.13
C PRO A 118 9.61 5.81 -1.52
N HIS A 119 9.83 5.99 -2.82
CA HIS A 119 11.00 6.70 -3.32
C HIS A 119 11.10 8.14 -2.80
N ASN A 120 9.99 8.87 -2.78
CA ASN A 120 9.97 10.24 -2.25
C ASN A 120 10.41 10.29 -0.77
N THR A 121 9.93 9.36 0.06
CA THR A 121 10.33 9.25 1.47
C THR A 121 11.81 8.92 1.60
N TRP A 122 12.31 7.97 0.80
CA TRP A 122 13.74 7.64 0.77
C TRP A 122 14.61 8.84 0.42
N VAL A 123 14.22 9.59 -0.61
CA VAL A 123 14.97 10.78 -1.06
C VAL A 123 14.98 11.87 0.01
N LEU A 124 13.81 12.18 0.58
CA LEU A 124 13.71 13.23 1.62
C LEU A 124 14.52 12.86 2.85
N LEU A 125 14.38 11.65 3.36
CA LEU A 125 15.15 11.17 4.50
C LEU A 125 16.66 11.16 4.18
N SER A 126 17.07 10.74 2.99
CA SER A 126 18.47 10.77 2.56
C SER A 126 19.04 12.19 2.53
N GLN A 127 18.25 13.18 2.07
CA GLN A 127 18.66 14.58 2.05
C GLN A 127 18.89 15.14 3.45
N THR A 128 18.00 14.86 4.40
CA THR A 128 18.18 15.27 5.80
C THR A 128 19.43 14.63 6.43
N LEU A 129 19.57 13.32 6.27
CA LEU A 129 20.64 12.54 6.89
C LEU A 129 22.02 12.87 6.30
N LYS A 130 22.09 13.31 5.06
CA LYS A 130 23.34 13.77 4.42
C LYS A 130 24.02 14.92 5.18
N ARG A 131 23.27 15.68 5.99
CA ARG A 131 23.82 16.76 6.83
C ARG A 131 24.87 16.29 7.84
N LYS A 132 24.87 15.01 8.18
CA LYS A 132 25.88 14.33 9.03
C LYS A 132 26.59 13.18 8.30
N ASP A 133 26.63 13.20 6.96
CA ASP A 133 27.23 12.12 6.14
C ASP A 133 26.60 10.74 6.41
N ILE A 134 25.38 10.69 6.94
CA ILE A 134 24.67 9.45 7.23
C ILE A 134 24.08 8.89 5.93
N THR A 135 24.22 7.59 5.71
CA THR A 135 23.73 6.89 4.52
C THR A 135 22.57 5.97 4.83
N ILE A 136 21.58 5.93 3.93
CA ILE A 136 20.52 4.92 3.98
C ILE A 136 20.90 3.77 3.06
N VAL A 137 20.71 2.53 3.52
CA VAL A 137 21.01 1.32 2.76
C VAL A 137 19.80 0.38 2.75
N ASP A 138 19.62 -0.31 1.62
CA ASP A 138 18.59 -1.35 1.52
C ASP A 138 18.98 -2.56 2.36
N ALA A 139 18.17 -2.89 3.33
CA ALA A 139 18.42 -3.95 4.28
C ALA A 139 17.10 -4.60 4.77
N PRO A 140 16.58 -5.63 4.12
CA PRO A 140 15.33 -6.29 4.52
C PRO A 140 15.54 -7.20 5.74
N LEU A 141 15.89 -6.63 6.92
CA LEU A 141 16.26 -7.40 8.10
C LEU A 141 15.08 -8.11 8.77
N ILE A 142 13.87 -7.55 8.68
CA ILE A 142 12.69 -8.13 9.34
C ILE A 142 12.41 -9.55 8.81
N GLU A 143 12.56 -9.78 7.51
CA GLU A 143 12.32 -11.11 6.92
C GLU A 143 13.27 -12.18 7.47
N LYS A 144 14.48 -11.80 7.87
CA LYS A 144 15.46 -12.73 8.45
C LYS A 144 15.07 -13.21 9.84
N ILE A 145 14.38 -12.36 10.60
CA ILE A 145 14.03 -12.61 12.02
C ILE A 145 12.58 -13.02 12.22
N TRP A 146 11.67 -12.69 11.32
CA TRP A 146 10.26 -13.06 11.41
C TRP A 146 9.99 -14.47 10.90
N LYS A 147 10.44 -15.49 11.62
CA LYS A 147 10.35 -16.90 11.22
C LYS A 147 8.94 -17.45 11.03
N LYS A 148 7.95 -16.89 11.73
CA LYS A 148 6.52 -17.26 11.60
C LYS A 148 5.75 -16.18 10.84
N ARG A 149 6.36 -15.61 9.80
CA ARG A 149 5.70 -14.64 8.92
C ARG A 149 4.47 -15.30 8.29
N PRO A 150 3.30 -14.64 8.26
CA PRO A 150 2.12 -15.18 7.59
C PRO A 150 2.42 -15.52 6.13
N LYS A 151 1.65 -16.42 5.54
CA LYS A 151 1.73 -16.64 4.09
C LYS A 151 1.13 -15.45 3.36
N ASP A 152 1.73 -15.12 2.23
CA ASP A 152 1.19 -14.13 1.31
C ASP A 152 0.10 -14.80 0.44
N GLU A 153 -1.09 -14.90 1.03
CA GLU A 153 -2.23 -15.56 0.39
C GLU A 153 -2.79 -14.68 -0.73
N ARG A 154 -3.07 -15.29 -1.87
CA ARG A 154 -3.58 -14.64 -3.06
C ARG A 154 -4.97 -15.17 -3.40
N GLN A 155 -5.86 -14.27 -3.83
CA GLN A 155 -7.24 -14.58 -4.20
C GLN A 155 -7.40 -14.59 -5.73
N THR A 156 -8.46 -15.23 -6.23
CA THR A 156 -8.74 -15.28 -7.67
C THR A 156 -8.94 -13.89 -8.26
N ILE A 157 -8.31 -13.66 -9.41
CA ILE A 157 -8.52 -12.46 -10.23
C ILE A 157 -9.73 -12.69 -11.12
N TYR A 158 -10.53 -11.66 -11.35
CA TYR A 158 -11.71 -11.72 -12.22
C TYR A 158 -11.84 -10.47 -13.08
N VAL A 159 -12.50 -10.62 -14.22
CA VAL A 159 -12.77 -9.53 -15.16
C VAL A 159 -13.95 -8.69 -14.66
N ARG A 160 -13.78 -7.36 -14.56
CA ARG A 160 -14.89 -6.43 -14.40
C ARG A 160 -15.43 -6.06 -15.78
N PRO A 161 -16.66 -6.44 -16.13
CA PRO A 161 -17.21 -6.21 -17.47
C PRO A 161 -17.32 -4.74 -17.85
N GLU A 162 -17.18 -4.42 -19.14
CA GLU A 162 -17.28 -3.04 -19.68
C GLU A 162 -18.62 -2.36 -19.37
N LYS A 163 -19.70 -3.11 -19.19
CA LYS A 163 -20.98 -2.55 -18.73
C LYS A 163 -20.89 -1.81 -17.40
N TYR A 164 -19.80 -1.98 -16.62
CA TYR A 164 -19.53 -1.27 -15.38
C TYR A 164 -18.37 -0.30 -15.48
N THR A 165 -17.44 -0.51 -16.40
CA THR A 165 -16.23 0.33 -16.55
C THR A 165 -16.37 1.37 -17.65
N GLY A 166 -17.31 1.17 -18.59
CA GLY A 166 -17.60 2.10 -19.69
C GLY A 166 -16.51 2.19 -20.74
N GLU A 167 -15.35 1.56 -20.52
CA GLU A 167 -14.20 1.65 -21.40
C GLU A 167 -13.35 0.39 -21.35
N SER A 168 -12.85 -0.06 -22.50
CA SER A 168 -12.02 -1.25 -22.63
C SER A 168 -10.59 -1.02 -22.11
N ALA A 169 -9.93 -2.09 -21.67
CA ALA A 169 -8.51 -2.05 -21.31
C ALA A 169 -7.64 -1.58 -22.50
N THR A 170 -7.98 -1.99 -23.72
CA THR A 170 -7.28 -1.56 -24.96
C THR A 170 -7.29 -0.05 -25.12
N ASN A 171 -8.45 0.60 -24.94
CA ASN A 171 -8.58 2.05 -25.08
C ASN A 171 -7.81 2.78 -23.97
N LYS A 172 -7.88 2.32 -22.73
CA LYS A 172 -7.12 2.90 -21.62
C LYS A 172 -5.61 2.82 -21.85
N ILE A 173 -5.11 1.70 -22.34
CA ILE A 173 -3.70 1.54 -22.69
C ILE A 173 -3.32 2.45 -23.87
N ALA A 174 -4.19 2.60 -24.88
CA ALA A 174 -3.95 3.52 -25.98
C ALA A 174 -3.84 4.98 -25.52
N ALA A 175 -4.75 5.43 -24.63
CA ALA A 175 -4.68 6.76 -24.04
C ALA A 175 -3.38 6.99 -23.26
N LEU A 176 -2.92 5.98 -22.50
CA LEU A 176 -1.65 6.05 -21.78
C LEU A 176 -0.45 6.14 -22.73
N ARG A 177 -0.47 5.40 -23.84
CA ARG A 177 0.58 5.50 -24.89
C ARG A 177 0.64 6.88 -25.53
N GLU A 178 -0.49 7.55 -25.75
CA GLU A 178 -0.52 8.94 -26.21
C GLU A 178 0.13 9.89 -25.20
N ILE A 179 -0.13 9.69 -23.90
CA ILE A 179 0.50 10.47 -22.84
C ILE A 179 2.01 10.20 -22.81
N MET A 180 2.43 8.95 -22.90
CA MET A 180 3.84 8.56 -22.97
C MET A 180 4.55 9.22 -24.16
N GLN A 181 3.93 9.22 -25.33
CA GLN A 181 4.47 9.86 -26.53
C GLN A 181 4.64 11.38 -26.33
N LYS A 182 3.63 12.07 -25.79
CA LYS A 182 3.68 13.51 -25.50
C LYS A 182 4.79 13.85 -24.49
N LYS A 183 5.06 12.96 -23.53
CA LYS A 183 6.13 13.12 -22.54
C LYS A 183 7.51 12.66 -23.06
N GLY A 184 7.56 11.99 -24.21
CA GLY A 184 8.79 11.43 -24.77
C GLY A 184 9.38 10.30 -23.93
N VAL A 185 8.54 9.52 -23.21
CA VAL A 185 8.94 8.35 -22.44
C VAL A 185 8.64 7.07 -23.20
N THR A 186 9.48 6.07 -23.03
CA THR A 186 9.41 4.78 -23.71
C THR A 186 8.85 3.65 -22.85
N HIS A 187 8.91 3.82 -21.54
CA HIS A 187 8.37 2.85 -20.58
C HIS A 187 7.54 3.56 -19.52
N PHE A 188 6.43 2.97 -19.14
CA PHE A 188 5.65 3.37 -17.98
C PHE A 188 5.48 2.15 -17.07
N LEU A 189 6.06 2.20 -15.88
CA LEU A 189 5.95 1.15 -14.88
C LEU A 189 4.87 1.55 -13.87
N VAL A 190 3.75 0.84 -13.90
CA VAL A 190 2.60 1.07 -13.03
C VAL A 190 2.72 0.15 -11.82
N THR A 191 2.76 0.72 -10.63
CA THR A 191 3.03 0.01 -9.39
C THR A 191 1.87 0.02 -8.40
N ALA A 192 1.01 1.04 -8.44
CA ALA A 192 -0.16 1.13 -7.60
C ALA A 192 -1.24 0.13 -8.04
N LEU A 193 -1.74 -0.65 -7.09
CA LEU A 193 -2.67 -1.77 -7.37
C LEU A 193 -3.98 -1.32 -7.98
N ASP A 194 -4.51 -0.19 -7.54
CA ASP A 194 -5.74 0.41 -8.06
C ASP A 194 -5.57 0.97 -9.48
N ASP A 195 -4.37 1.48 -9.81
CA ASP A 195 -4.01 1.89 -11.17
C ASP A 195 -3.96 0.67 -12.10
N VAL A 196 -3.28 -0.40 -11.69
CA VAL A 196 -3.23 -1.67 -12.44
C VAL A 196 -4.64 -2.21 -12.67
N ALA A 197 -5.46 -2.30 -11.60
CA ALA A 197 -6.81 -2.81 -11.66
C ALA A 197 -7.72 -1.97 -12.55
N TRP A 198 -7.56 -0.63 -12.55
CA TRP A 198 -8.34 0.26 -13.39
C TRP A 198 -7.96 0.14 -14.87
N VAL A 199 -6.67 0.13 -15.19
CA VAL A 199 -6.20 0.02 -16.59
C VAL A 199 -6.60 -1.30 -17.22
N THR A 200 -6.44 -2.40 -16.48
CA THR A 200 -6.69 -3.75 -16.99
C THR A 200 -8.15 -4.17 -16.92
N ASN A 201 -9.03 -3.40 -16.25
CA ASN A 201 -10.40 -3.82 -15.91
C ASN A 201 -10.45 -5.16 -15.14
N LEU A 202 -9.39 -5.53 -14.45
CA LEU A 202 -9.35 -6.70 -13.58
C LEU A 202 -9.57 -6.30 -12.13
N ARG A 203 -10.11 -7.23 -11.36
CA ARG A 203 -10.29 -7.09 -9.91
C ARG A 203 -9.83 -8.36 -9.21
N GLY A 204 -9.54 -8.24 -7.93
CA GLY A 204 -9.22 -9.34 -7.02
C GLY A 204 -9.60 -8.97 -5.60
N ASN A 205 -9.28 -9.81 -4.64
CA ASN A 205 -9.58 -9.60 -3.22
C ASN A 205 -8.35 -9.86 -2.35
N ASP A 206 -7.15 -9.58 -2.86
CA ASP A 206 -5.91 -9.77 -2.09
C ASP A 206 -5.82 -8.77 -0.93
N ILE A 207 -6.42 -7.60 -1.10
CA ILE A 207 -6.39 -6.49 -0.13
C ILE A 207 -7.79 -6.30 0.48
N VAL A 208 -7.82 -6.19 1.80
CA VAL A 208 -9.06 -5.91 2.53
C VAL A 208 -9.62 -4.55 2.10
N PHE A 209 -10.93 -4.45 1.93
CA PHE A 209 -11.68 -3.28 1.49
C PHE A 209 -11.43 -2.80 0.06
N ASN A 210 -10.38 -3.23 -0.59
CA ASN A 210 -10.05 -2.83 -1.97
C ASN A 210 -10.16 -4.04 -2.90
N PRO A 211 -10.99 -3.99 -3.95
CA PRO A 211 -11.13 -5.10 -4.90
C PRO A 211 -9.96 -5.13 -5.89
N VAL A 212 -8.73 -5.18 -5.37
CA VAL A 212 -7.47 -5.19 -6.12
C VAL A 212 -6.71 -6.49 -5.88
N PHE A 213 -5.67 -6.71 -6.64
CA PHE A 213 -4.78 -7.86 -6.58
C PHE A 213 -3.34 -7.39 -6.71
N LEU A 214 -2.42 -8.12 -6.14
CA LEU A 214 -1.00 -7.78 -6.16
C LEU A 214 -0.44 -8.01 -7.56
N ALA A 215 -0.06 -6.92 -8.23
CA ALA A 215 0.44 -6.95 -9.60
C ALA A 215 1.25 -5.69 -9.95
N TYR A 216 2.10 -5.83 -10.97
CA TYR A 216 2.73 -4.72 -11.66
C TYR A 216 2.26 -4.70 -13.12
N LEU A 217 2.26 -3.52 -13.74
CA LEU A 217 1.98 -3.40 -15.18
C LEU A 217 3.09 -2.57 -15.84
N SER A 218 3.69 -3.13 -16.89
CA SER A 218 4.65 -2.41 -17.74
C SER A 218 4.01 -2.09 -19.07
N ILE A 219 4.07 -0.83 -19.49
CA ILE A 219 3.54 -0.35 -20.77
C ILE A 219 4.69 0.24 -21.57
N THR A 220 4.82 -0.21 -22.82
CA THR A 220 5.68 0.38 -23.85
C THR A 220 4.83 0.78 -25.05
N PRO A 221 5.38 1.47 -26.07
CA PRO A 221 4.63 1.77 -27.29
C PRO A 221 4.00 0.54 -27.96
N GLU A 222 4.67 -0.62 -27.90
CA GLU A 222 4.24 -1.85 -28.59
C GLU A 222 3.60 -2.87 -27.64
N LYS A 223 3.99 -2.91 -26.37
CA LYS A 223 3.59 -3.95 -25.44
C LYS A 223 2.92 -3.41 -24.20
N ALA A 224 2.05 -4.24 -23.62
CA ALA A 224 1.58 -4.10 -22.24
C ALA A 224 1.76 -5.46 -21.57
N THR A 225 2.45 -5.50 -20.45
CA THR A 225 2.75 -6.74 -19.72
C THR A 225 2.27 -6.64 -18.28
N LEU A 226 1.32 -7.49 -17.91
CA LEU A 226 0.83 -7.65 -16.54
C LEU A 226 1.67 -8.73 -15.84
N PHE A 227 2.20 -8.37 -14.68
CA PHE A 227 2.91 -9.30 -13.79
C PHE A 227 2.00 -9.60 -12.60
N ALA A 228 1.46 -10.81 -12.55
CA ALA A 228 0.57 -11.27 -11.48
C ALA A 228 0.82 -12.75 -11.18
N GLU A 229 0.39 -13.24 -10.02
CA GLU A 229 0.49 -14.67 -9.70
C GLU A 229 -0.34 -15.49 -10.68
N LEU A 230 0.30 -16.33 -11.48
CA LEU A 230 -0.34 -17.07 -12.58
C LEU A 230 -1.50 -17.95 -12.14
N LYS A 231 -1.43 -18.47 -10.89
CA LYS A 231 -2.49 -19.33 -10.32
C LYS A 231 -3.77 -18.58 -10.01
N GLN A 232 -3.72 -17.26 -9.85
CA GLN A 232 -4.90 -16.42 -9.63
C GLN A 232 -5.70 -16.19 -10.93
N CYS A 233 -5.05 -16.38 -12.09
CA CYS A 233 -5.63 -16.14 -13.41
C CYS A 233 -6.21 -17.42 -14.00
N ASP A 234 -7.52 -17.55 -13.98
CA ASP A 234 -8.20 -18.63 -14.68
C ASP A 234 -8.17 -18.44 -16.20
N ASP A 235 -8.74 -19.38 -16.95
CA ASP A 235 -8.74 -19.33 -18.42
C ASP A 235 -9.57 -18.16 -18.96
N SER A 236 -10.57 -17.68 -18.22
CA SER A 236 -11.36 -16.51 -18.63
C SER A 236 -10.53 -15.23 -18.55
N VAL A 237 -9.75 -15.05 -17.50
CA VAL A 237 -8.83 -13.92 -17.33
C VAL A 237 -7.73 -13.98 -18.39
N LYS A 238 -7.15 -15.16 -18.65
CA LYS A 238 -6.12 -15.33 -19.70
C LYS A 238 -6.66 -15.01 -21.09
N ALA A 239 -7.87 -15.47 -21.40
CA ALA A 239 -8.54 -15.17 -22.66
C ALA A 239 -8.82 -13.66 -22.82
N TYR A 240 -9.30 -13.01 -21.75
CA TYR A 240 -9.53 -11.57 -21.69
C TYR A 240 -8.22 -10.77 -21.93
N LEU A 241 -7.15 -11.11 -21.23
CA LEU A 241 -5.84 -10.44 -21.41
C LEU A 241 -5.34 -10.60 -22.84
N LYS A 242 -5.45 -11.80 -23.44
CA LYS A 242 -5.09 -12.04 -24.84
C LYS A 242 -5.92 -11.19 -25.80
N GLN A 243 -7.24 -11.09 -25.57
CA GLN A 243 -8.14 -10.25 -26.37
C GLN A 243 -7.73 -8.76 -26.36
N HIS A 244 -7.23 -8.28 -25.23
CA HIS A 244 -6.80 -6.89 -25.06
C HIS A 244 -5.29 -6.67 -25.29
N HIS A 245 -4.59 -7.65 -25.85
CA HIS A 245 -3.17 -7.61 -26.17
C HIS A 245 -2.29 -7.28 -24.95
N ILE A 246 -2.65 -7.83 -23.78
CA ILE A 246 -1.88 -7.74 -22.55
C ILE A 246 -1.18 -9.09 -22.34
N GLU A 247 0.14 -9.08 -22.33
CA GLU A 247 0.95 -10.26 -21.99
C GLU A 247 0.84 -10.51 -20.47
N LEU A 248 0.71 -11.78 -20.07
CA LEU A 248 0.71 -12.19 -18.67
C LEU A 248 2.03 -12.89 -18.34
N LYS A 249 2.72 -12.40 -17.32
CA LYS A 249 3.93 -13.01 -16.73
C LYS A 249 3.76 -13.23 -15.24
N ASP A 250 4.61 -14.07 -14.67
CA ASP A 250 4.63 -14.30 -13.22
C ASP A 250 4.98 -13.03 -12.45
N TYR A 251 4.34 -12.81 -11.31
CA TYR A 251 4.58 -11.64 -10.45
C TYR A 251 6.06 -11.48 -10.09
N HIS A 252 6.74 -12.58 -9.79
CA HIS A 252 8.14 -12.60 -9.37
C HIS A 252 9.13 -12.31 -10.52
N ASP A 253 8.70 -12.36 -11.78
CA ASP A 253 9.54 -12.01 -12.92
C ASP A 253 9.70 -10.49 -13.10
N PHE A 254 8.88 -9.66 -12.43
CA PHE A 254 8.88 -8.20 -12.62
C PHE A 254 10.27 -7.57 -12.44
N PHE A 255 10.92 -7.78 -11.29
CA PHE A 255 12.24 -7.19 -11.03
C PHE A 255 13.32 -7.70 -11.99
N LYS A 256 13.26 -8.95 -12.40
CA LYS A 256 14.14 -9.52 -13.40
C LYS A 256 13.95 -8.82 -14.75
N GLU A 257 12.72 -8.65 -15.20
CA GLU A 257 12.39 -7.99 -16.47
C GLU A 257 12.85 -6.53 -16.49
N ILE A 258 12.53 -5.74 -15.47
CA ILE A 258 12.93 -4.33 -15.42
C ILE A 258 14.45 -4.14 -15.27
N SER A 259 15.18 -5.12 -14.74
CA SER A 259 16.65 -5.09 -14.65
C SER A 259 17.35 -5.14 -16.02
N HIS A 260 16.67 -5.62 -17.06
CA HIS A 260 17.15 -5.68 -18.42
C HIS A 260 16.87 -4.40 -19.24
N ILE A 261 16.06 -3.47 -18.70
CA ILE A 261 15.81 -2.18 -19.35
C ILE A 261 17.10 -1.35 -19.32
N ASN A 262 17.53 -0.84 -20.47
CA ASN A 262 18.81 -0.12 -20.58
C ASN A 262 18.73 0.97 -21.66
N GLY A 263 19.15 2.19 -21.30
CA GLY A 263 19.18 3.34 -22.22
C GLY A 263 17.80 3.97 -22.49
N GLU A 264 16.79 3.59 -21.72
CA GLU A 264 15.41 3.98 -21.93
C GLU A 264 14.98 5.17 -21.06
N LYS A 265 13.81 5.73 -21.39
CA LYS A 265 13.15 6.81 -20.67
C LYS A 265 11.93 6.25 -19.95
N ILE A 266 12.00 6.15 -18.65
CA ILE A 266 11.01 5.46 -17.81
C ILE A 266 10.19 6.47 -17.01
N LEU A 267 8.86 6.38 -17.11
CA LEU A 267 7.94 7.09 -16.22
C LEU A 267 7.65 6.24 -15.00
N LEU A 268 7.83 6.81 -13.82
CA LEU A 268 7.54 6.21 -12.50
C LEU A 268 6.85 7.20 -11.58
N SER A 269 5.94 6.70 -10.74
CA SER A 269 5.40 7.49 -9.63
C SER A 269 6.48 7.73 -8.56
N PRO A 270 6.52 8.92 -7.92
CA PRO A 270 7.37 9.17 -6.75
C PRO A 270 7.01 8.27 -5.56
N ASP A 271 5.80 7.70 -5.55
CA ASP A 271 5.34 6.79 -4.52
C ASP A 271 5.71 5.31 -4.81
N ALA A 272 6.28 5.00 -5.98
CA ALA A 272 6.79 3.65 -6.23
C ALA A 272 7.91 3.29 -5.25
N ASN A 273 8.06 2.00 -4.92
CA ASN A 273 9.07 1.57 -3.96
C ASN A 273 10.50 1.84 -4.44
N GLN A 274 11.39 2.10 -3.50
CA GLN A 274 12.79 2.43 -3.78
C GLN A 274 13.54 1.32 -4.52
N SER A 275 13.18 0.05 -4.32
CA SER A 275 13.83 -1.07 -5.01
C SER A 275 13.67 -1.01 -6.53
N ILE A 276 12.54 -0.51 -7.03
CA ILE A 276 12.35 -0.28 -8.47
C ILE A 276 13.33 0.78 -8.98
N PHE A 277 13.44 1.91 -8.27
CA PHE A 277 14.39 2.97 -8.62
C PHE A 277 15.83 2.47 -8.58
N ASN A 278 16.22 1.72 -7.54
CA ASN A 278 17.55 1.10 -7.45
C ASN A 278 17.84 0.20 -8.64
N THR A 279 16.81 -0.46 -9.18
CA THR A 279 16.96 -1.39 -10.32
C THR A 279 17.10 -0.67 -11.65
N VAL A 280 16.28 0.37 -11.92
CA VAL A 280 16.19 0.96 -13.25
C VAL A 280 17.03 2.23 -13.43
N GLN A 281 17.18 3.07 -12.39
CA GLN A 281 17.82 4.37 -12.47
C GLN A 281 19.32 4.34 -12.87
N PRO A 282 20.11 3.32 -12.48
CA PRO A 282 21.53 3.28 -12.85
C PRO A 282 21.79 3.19 -14.36
N LYS A 283 20.81 2.72 -15.13
CA LYS A 283 20.96 2.42 -16.57
C LYS A 283 20.01 3.24 -17.48
N ASN A 284 19.11 4.01 -16.88
CA ASN A 284 18.00 4.65 -17.61
C ASN A 284 17.78 6.09 -17.12
N THR A 285 17.08 6.88 -17.92
CA THR A 285 16.56 8.17 -17.49
C THR A 285 15.17 7.97 -16.89
N VAL A 286 15.03 8.26 -15.57
CA VAL A 286 13.75 8.13 -14.89
C VAL A 286 13.07 9.48 -14.73
N TYR A 287 11.86 9.59 -15.25
CA TYR A 287 10.96 10.71 -15.05
C TYR A 287 10.02 10.38 -13.91
N THR A 288 10.15 11.12 -12.81
CA THR A 288 9.38 10.91 -11.59
C THR A 288 8.23 11.89 -11.54
N GLU A 289 7.02 11.43 -11.80
CA GLU A 289 5.80 12.23 -11.80
C GLU A 289 4.63 11.42 -11.22
N VAL A 290 3.62 12.14 -10.72
CA VAL A 290 2.34 11.51 -10.33
C VAL A 290 1.78 10.70 -11.51
N SER A 291 1.31 9.49 -11.22
CA SER A 291 0.76 8.60 -12.23
C SER A 291 -0.35 9.29 -13.03
N PRO A 292 -0.27 9.36 -14.37
CA PRO A 292 -1.34 9.94 -15.19
C PRO A 292 -2.66 9.17 -15.06
N ILE A 293 -2.61 7.92 -14.61
CA ILE A 293 -3.79 7.10 -14.37
C ILE A 293 -4.64 7.68 -13.23
N GLN A 294 -4.03 8.31 -12.23
CA GLN A 294 -4.79 8.93 -11.13
C GLN A 294 -5.78 9.97 -11.64
N LEU A 295 -5.38 10.82 -12.56
CA LEU A 295 -6.27 11.81 -13.17
C LEU A 295 -7.32 11.14 -14.07
N LEU A 296 -6.91 10.19 -14.91
CA LEU A 296 -7.82 9.48 -15.82
C LEU A 296 -8.93 8.76 -15.05
N LYS A 297 -8.61 8.06 -13.96
CA LYS A 297 -9.63 7.38 -13.15
C LYS A 297 -10.43 8.33 -12.24
N ALA A 298 -9.89 9.53 -11.94
CA ALA A 298 -10.62 10.54 -11.16
C ALA A 298 -11.77 11.14 -11.96
N VAL A 299 -11.61 11.32 -13.27
CA VAL A 299 -12.65 11.81 -14.19
C VAL A 299 -13.49 10.62 -14.64
N LYS A 300 -14.68 10.46 -14.06
CA LYS A 300 -15.57 9.32 -14.33
C LYS A 300 -16.33 9.49 -15.65
N ASN A 301 -16.41 8.42 -16.44
CA ASN A 301 -17.29 8.38 -17.59
C ASN A 301 -18.77 8.18 -17.19
N GLU A 302 -19.72 8.34 -18.12
CA GLU A 302 -21.16 8.25 -17.83
C GLU A 302 -21.57 6.89 -17.25
N THR A 303 -20.95 5.79 -17.68
CA THR A 303 -21.22 4.44 -17.15
C THR A 303 -20.80 4.34 -15.68
N GLU A 304 -19.63 4.86 -15.34
CA GLU A 304 -19.14 4.91 -13.98
C GLU A 304 -20.00 5.81 -13.09
N LEU A 305 -20.40 7.02 -13.60
CA LEU A 305 -21.30 7.94 -12.90
C LEU A 305 -22.64 7.29 -12.59
N GLU A 306 -23.24 6.59 -13.55
CA GLU A 306 -24.49 5.88 -13.35
C GLU A 306 -24.33 4.73 -12.34
N GLY A 307 -23.18 4.04 -12.36
CA GLY A 307 -22.81 3.05 -11.35
C GLY A 307 -22.78 3.65 -9.93
N PHE A 308 -22.15 4.82 -9.76
CA PHE A 308 -22.14 5.56 -8.48
C PHE A 308 -23.55 5.95 -8.03
N ARG A 309 -24.37 6.53 -8.91
CA ARG A 309 -25.76 6.92 -8.57
C ARG A 309 -26.54 5.71 -8.04
N LYS A 310 -26.47 4.57 -8.72
CA LYS A 310 -27.13 3.31 -8.30
C LYS A 310 -26.60 2.79 -6.97
N ALA A 311 -25.28 2.80 -6.77
CA ALA A 311 -24.67 2.37 -5.52
C ALA A 311 -25.10 3.24 -4.34
N MET A 312 -25.17 4.58 -4.52
CA MET A 312 -25.60 5.49 -3.48
C MET A 312 -27.08 5.29 -3.10
N ILE A 313 -27.96 4.98 -4.06
CA ILE A 313 -29.36 4.64 -3.78
C ILE A 313 -29.43 3.37 -2.93
N LYS A 314 -28.70 2.32 -3.31
CA LYS A 314 -28.66 1.04 -2.57
C LYS A 314 -28.14 1.25 -1.14
N ASP A 315 -27.06 2.01 -0.98
CA ASP A 315 -26.49 2.31 0.34
C ASP A 315 -27.47 3.16 1.18
N GLY A 316 -28.16 4.11 0.56
CA GLY A 316 -29.23 4.89 1.22
C GLY A 316 -30.37 4.04 1.74
N VAL A 317 -30.79 3.02 1.00
CA VAL A 317 -31.81 2.03 1.45
C VAL A 317 -31.29 1.22 2.64
N ALA A 318 -30.04 0.71 2.56
CA ALA A 318 -29.42 -0.03 3.64
C ALA A 318 -29.30 0.81 4.93
N LEU A 319 -28.84 2.05 4.82
CA LEU A 319 -28.75 2.99 5.94
C LEU A 319 -30.12 3.31 6.55
N THR A 320 -31.14 3.55 5.73
CA THR A 320 -32.49 3.81 6.22
C THR A 320 -33.04 2.64 7.01
N ASN A 321 -32.89 1.42 6.49
CA ASN A 321 -33.31 0.19 7.17
C ASN A 321 -32.54 0.01 8.49
N PHE A 322 -31.22 0.26 8.48
CA PHE A 322 -30.40 0.21 9.67
C PHE A 322 -30.87 1.20 10.74
N PHE A 323 -31.15 2.45 10.40
CA PHE A 323 -31.62 3.44 11.37
C PHE A 323 -33.02 3.10 11.89
N CYS A 324 -33.93 2.59 11.06
CA CYS A 324 -35.22 2.07 11.51
C CYS A 324 -35.06 0.88 12.49
N TRP A 325 -34.07 0.04 12.27
CA TRP A 325 -33.75 -1.04 13.18
C TRP A 325 -33.15 -0.50 14.49
N LEU A 326 -32.23 0.44 14.41
CA LEU A 326 -31.56 1.05 15.57
C LEU A 326 -32.57 1.72 16.50
N ASP A 327 -33.47 2.53 15.97
CA ASP A 327 -34.54 3.20 16.71
C ASP A 327 -35.39 2.24 17.54
N LYS A 328 -35.66 1.05 17.00
CA LYS A 328 -36.48 0.01 17.66
C LYS A 328 -35.72 -0.75 18.74
N ASN A 329 -34.38 -0.81 18.66
CA ASN A 329 -33.56 -1.71 19.45
C ASN A 329 -32.63 -1.01 20.45
N ILE A 330 -32.35 0.29 20.26
CA ILE A 330 -31.50 1.05 21.17
C ILE A 330 -32.08 1.02 22.60
N GLY A 331 -31.25 0.72 23.58
CA GLY A 331 -31.67 0.55 24.98
C GLY A 331 -32.42 -0.76 25.29
N LYS A 332 -32.68 -1.64 24.29
CA LYS A 332 -33.36 -2.93 24.48
C LYS A 332 -32.44 -4.12 24.26
N VAL A 333 -31.38 -3.96 23.48
CA VAL A 333 -30.35 -4.97 23.23
C VAL A 333 -28.98 -4.40 23.57
N GLU A 334 -28.03 -5.26 23.90
CA GLU A 334 -26.65 -4.85 24.11
C GLU A 334 -26.04 -4.45 22.75
N LEU A 335 -25.54 -3.22 22.67
CA LEU A 335 -24.92 -2.65 21.48
C LEU A 335 -23.54 -2.13 21.83
N THR A 336 -22.61 -2.35 20.92
CA THR A 336 -21.28 -1.76 20.94
C THR A 336 -21.03 -1.07 19.60
N GLU A 337 -20.07 -0.16 19.54
CA GLU A 337 -19.64 0.48 18.30
C GLU A 337 -19.30 -0.57 17.23
N TYR A 338 -18.60 -1.63 17.61
CA TYR A 338 -18.27 -2.75 16.71
C TYR A 338 -19.50 -3.52 16.23
N SER A 339 -20.46 -3.84 17.12
CA SER A 339 -21.65 -4.60 16.74
C SER A 339 -22.57 -3.80 15.81
N LEU A 340 -22.66 -2.47 15.97
CA LEU A 340 -23.42 -1.60 15.08
C LEU A 340 -22.87 -1.64 13.64
N GLY A 341 -21.54 -1.60 13.48
CA GLY A 341 -20.92 -1.78 12.17
C GLY A 341 -21.30 -3.11 11.51
N LYS A 342 -21.25 -4.21 12.27
CA LYS A 342 -21.65 -5.54 11.78
C LYS A 342 -23.14 -5.67 11.44
N ILE A 343 -23.98 -4.92 12.12
CA ILE A 343 -25.42 -4.89 11.82
C ILE A 343 -25.68 -4.13 10.51
N LEU A 344 -25.02 -2.97 10.32
CA LEU A 344 -25.11 -2.23 9.05
C LEU A 344 -24.58 -3.06 7.87
N ASP A 345 -23.53 -3.85 8.06
CA ASP A 345 -23.00 -4.77 7.03
C ASP A 345 -24.08 -5.74 6.55
N LYS A 346 -24.95 -6.23 7.45
CA LYS A 346 -26.07 -7.13 7.07
C LYS A 346 -27.08 -6.42 6.16
N PHE A 347 -27.49 -5.18 6.49
CA PHE A 347 -28.40 -4.42 5.65
C PHE A 347 -27.81 -4.07 4.28
N ARG A 348 -26.48 -3.83 4.20
CA ARG A 348 -25.77 -3.64 2.95
C ARG A 348 -25.71 -4.93 2.13
N ALA A 349 -25.50 -6.07 2.79
CA ALA A 349 -25.46 -7.38 2.14
C ALA A 349 -26.79 -7.81 1.51
N GLU A 350 -27.92 -7.25 1.95
CA GLU A 350 -29.23 -7.42 1.32
C GLU A 350 -29.34 -6.73 -0.05
N GLN A 351 -28.43 -5.78 -0.35
CA GLN A 351 -28.44 -5.06 -1.61
C GLN A 351 -27.73 -5.87 -2.70
N GLU A 352 -28.39 -5.97 -3.86
CA GLU A 352 -27.81 -6.67 -5.02
C GLU A 352 -26.46 -6.08 -5.43
N GLY A 353 -25.45 -6.93 -5.60
CA GLY A 353 -24.11 -6.54 -6.05
C GLY A 353 -23.19 -6.01 -4.94
N PHE A 354 -23.58 -6.13 -3.67
CA PHE A 354 -22.70 -5.83 -2.56
C PHE A 354 -21.55 -6.84 -2.50
N LEU A 355 -20.31 -6.37 -2.54
CA LEU A 355 -19.09 -7.18 -2.47
C LEU A 355 -18.34 -7.02 -1.14
N GLY A 356 -18.64 -5.95 -0.41
CA GLY A 356 -17.96 -5.61 0.84
C GLY A 356 -17.90 -4.11 1.07
N ASN A 357 -17.40 -3.71 2.24
CA ASN A 357 -17.19 -2.31 2.57
C ASN A 357 -15.93 -1.78 1.86
N SER A 358 -15.90 -0.48 1.59
CA SER A 358 -14.72 0.21 1.03
C SER A 358 -13.69 0.63 2.09
N PHE A 359 -14.08 0.56 3.39
CA PHE A 359 -13.21 0.77 4.56
C PHE A 359 -13.91 0.24 5.82
N ALA A 360 -13.17 0.13 6.91
CA ALA A 360 -13.72 -0.28 8.20
C ALA A 360 -14.77 0.72 8.69
N MET A 361 -15.89 0.21 9.25
CA MET A 361 -16.92 1.06 9.82
C MET A 361 -16.37 1.86 10.99
N ILE A 362 -16.62 3.16 10.98
CA ILE A 362 -16.28 4.08 12.06
C ILE A 362 -17.56 4.44 12.79
N VAL A 363 -17.70 3.97 14.01
CA VAL A 363 -18.80 4.27 14.91
C VAL A 363 -18.21 4.80 16.20
N GLY A 364 -18.68 5.94 16.68
CA GLY A 364 -18.20 6.57 17.91
C GLY A 364 -19.38 6.93 18.82
N TYR A 365 -19.25 6.60 20.12
CA TYR A 365 -20.19 6.97 21.16
C TYR A 365 -19.42 7.47 22.39
N LEU A 366 -19.57 8.74 22.74
CA LEU A 366 -18.91 9.43 23.86
C LEU A 366 -17.36 9.35 23.83
N GLY A 367 -16.78 9.16 22.68
CA GLY A 367 -15.40 8.85 22.34
C GLY A 367 -14.27 9.67 22.44
#